data_43e8a4b66e4c3753aac36b800accb7e9
#
_entry.id   43e8a4b66e4c3753aac36b800accb7e9
#
_cell.length_a   1.000
_cell.length_b   1.000
_cell.length_c   1.000
_cell.angle_alpha   90.00
_cell.angle_beta   90.00
_cell.angle_gamma   90.00
#
_symmetry.space_group_name_H-M   'P 1'
#
loop_
_entity.id
_entity.type
_entity.pdbx_description
1 polymer ?
#
loop_
_entity_poly.entity_id
_entity_poly.type
_entity_poly.pdbx_seq_one_letter_code
_entity_poly.pdbx_strand_id
1 'polypeptide(L)'
;MSGDKTRPRLAVILGRADEMRAVVYVRLLDGDVPQEGSLRGPRCRQAATLPTTARLRRLPPLPGATERPTCEAVLVEPGFWSPELPNRYQLELSLADAAGNVASTSRLVGICRLGHRDGAFRLDGRRYVPRFVRVDETSRLDATAAAAVVATAREAAAAVWGGVPSAALCEAADAEGVMLGAELPTGLDQQAAADVVAELAVHPSVGFVVLDATHLSSVAAWRGVRGTMQLGLRVDGSLPAAHTGAEAAGLEGLDFLAVSVPAAGSLHESWRQPPPLPVVVCSPLPPVAADVTIVERRRECDRLQADIAAWLATNGRPAWEPAAYAV
;
A
#
# COMPACT_ATOMS: atom_id res chain seq x y z
N MET A 1 0.22 27.64 26.22
CA MET A 1 0.01 27.16 24.83
C MET A 1 0.98 25.97 24.65
N SER A 2 0.49 24.75 24.91
CA SER A 2 1.29 23.53 24.71
C SER A 2 1.26 23.24 23.23
N GLY A 3 2.40 23.44 22.54
CA GLY A 3 2.54 23.13 21.14
C GLY A 3 2.32 21.63 20.98
N ASP A 4 1.37 21.27 20.14
CA ASP A 4 1.17 19.92 19.61
C ASP A 4 2.48 19.50 18.94
N LYS A 5 3.33 18.75 19.68
CA LYS A 5 4.55 18.19 19.09
C LYS A 5 4.08 17.19 18.05
N THR A 6 4.14 17.62 16.81
CA THR A 6 3.88 16.80 15.63
C THR A 6 4.45 15.40 15.84
N ARG A 7 3.63 14.37 15.64
CA ARG A 7 4.07 12.97 15.74
C ARG A 7 5.28 12.77 14.84
N PRO A 8 6.36 12.14 15.31
CA PRO A 8 7.56 11.96 14.51
C PRO A 8 7.23 11.18 13.25
N ARG A 9 7.76 11.65 12.13
CA ARG A 9 7.62 10.97 10.84
C ARG A 9 8.55 9.75 10.84
N LEU A 10 7.99 8.60 10.53
CA LEU A 10 8.75 7.35 10.51
C LEU A 10 8.28 6.43 9.38
N ALA A 11 9.15 5.57 8.92
CA ALA A 11 8.84 4.47 8.03
C ALA A 11 9.08 3.14 8.77
N VAL A 12 8.15 2.20 8.59
CA VAL A 12 8.28 0.82 9.05
C VAL A 12 8.55 -0.04 7.83
N ILE A 13 9.70 -0.70 7.81
CA ILE A 13 10.19 -1.44 6.65
C ILE A 13 10.33 -2.90 7.04
N LEU A 14 9.65 -3.78 6.31
CA LEU A 14 9.84 -5.22 6.46
C LEU A 14 11.13 -5.64 5.77
N GLY A 15 12.04 -6.24 6.53
CA GLY A 15 13.24 -6.88 6.01
C GLY A 15 12.99 -8.35 5.65
N ARG A 16 13.99 -9.20 5.91
CA ARG A 16 13.82 -10.64 5.71
C ARG A 16 12.73 -11.17 6.64
N ALA A 17 11.78 -11.91 6.08
CA ALA A 17 10.66 -12.46 6.82
C ALA A 17 10.24 -13.83 6.29
N ASP A 18 9.95 -14.72 7.21
CA ASP A 18 9.32 -16.02 7.00
C ASP A 18 8.25 -16.25 8.09
N GLU A 19 7.71 -17.46 8.18
CA GLU A 19 6.67 -17.78 9.17
C GLU A 19 7.18 -17.79 10.62
N MET A 20 8.48 -18.05 10.81
CA MET A 20 9.10 -18.16 12.13
C MET A 20 9.72 -16.86 12.62
N ARG A 21 10.11 -15.96 11.69
CA ARG A 21 10.87 -14.78 12.02
C ARG A 21 10.66 -13.65 11.02
N ALA A 22 10.56 -12.43 11.53
CA ALA A 22 10.58 -11.22 10.71
C ALA A 22 11.57 -10.20 11.30
N VAL A 23 12.36 -9.57 10.44
CA VAL A 23 13.16 -8.41 10.79
C VAL A 23 12.38 -7.17 10.39
N VAL A 24 12.13 -6.30 11.35
CA VAL A 24 11.40 -5.05 11.15
C VAL A 24 12.37 -3.90 11.39
N TYR A 25 12.48 -3.05 10.41
CA TYR A 25 13.28 -1.83 10.50
C TYR A 25 12.37 -0.62 10.73
N VAL A 26 12.84 0.29 11.57
CA VAL A 26 12.21 1.61 11.76
C VAL A 26 13.20 2.66 11.30
N ARG A 27 12.77 3.57 10.44
CA ARG A 27 13.51 4.73 9.98
C ARG A 27 12.81 5.99 10.46
N LEU A 28 13.51 6.87 11.17
CA LEU A 28 13.02 8.19 11.52
C LEU A 28 13.36 9.16 10.39
N LEU A 29 12.39 9.96 9.98
CA LEU A 29 12.51 10.86 8.83
C LEU A 29 12.85 12.31 9.23
N ASP A 30 12.65 12.66 10.51
CA ASP A 30 12.81 14.03 11.04
C ASP A 30 14.16 14.27 11.72
N GLY A 31 15.08 13.32 11.61
CA GLY A 31 16.44 13.43 12.19
C GLY A 31 16.54 13.18 13.70
N ASP A 32 15.43 12.85 14.37
CA ASP A 32 15.43 12.46 15.78
C ASP A 32 16.25 11.20 16.01
N VAL A 33 16.81 11.07 17.21
CA VAL A 33 17.65 9.93 17.58
C VAL A 33 16.89 9.00 18.53
N PRO A 34 16.64 7.74 18.13
CA PRO A 34 16.00 6.77 19.01
C PRO A 34 16.94 6.39 20.15
N GLN A 35 16.43 6.45 21.38
CA GLN A 35 17.14 6.00 22.57
C GLN A 35 16.78 4.57 22.92
N GLU A 36 15.48 4.33 23.04
CA GLU A 36 14.89 3.02 23.32
C GLU A 36 13.61 2.84 22.50
N GLY A 37 13.22 1.59 22.31
CA GLY A 37 11.95 1.30 21.67
C GLY A 37 11.58 -0.17 21.75
N SER A 38 10.31 -0.43 21.48
CA SER A 38 9.75 -1.78 21.41
C SER A 38 8.61 -1.89 20.43
N LEU A 39 8.40 -3.11 19.93
CA LEU A 39 7.21 -3.55 19.21
C LEU A 39 6.49 -4.59 20.07
N ARG A 40 5.25 -4.31 20.47
CA ARG A 40 4.42 -5.20 21.28
C ARG A 40 3.17 -5.62 20.52
N GLY A 41 3.00 -6.89 20.27
CA GLY A 41 1.89 -7.48 19.54
C GLY A 41 2.15 -8.92 19.15
N PRO A 42 1.37 -9.52 18.25
CA PRO A 42 0.29 -8.87 17.50
C PRO A 42 -0.97 -8.63 18.34
N ARG A 43 -1.79 -7.67 17.91
CA ARG A 43 -3.16 -7.42 18.39
C ARG A 43 -4.10 -7.42 17.20
N CYS A 44 -5.18 -8.19 17.30
CA CYS A 44 -6.20 -8.31 16.27
C CYS A 44 -7.60 -8.22 16.93
N ARG A 45 -8.55 -7.57 16.24
CA ARG A 45 -9.95 -7.54 16.70
C ARG A 45 -10.70 -8.81 16.33
N GLN A 46 -10.28 -9.50 15.26
CA GLN A 46 -10.93 -10.66 14.66
C GLN A 46 -10.45 -11.99 15.25
N ALA A 47 -9.32 -11.99 15.97
CA ALA A 47 -8.76 -13.19 16.55
C ALA A 47 -8.12 -12.95 17.91
N ALA A 48 -8.13 -13.96 18.75
CA ALA A 48 -7.32 -13.96 19.97
C ALA A 48 -5.83 -14.08 19.58
N THR A 49 -5.01 -13.24 20.16
CA THR A 49 -3.56 -13.23 19.91
C THR A 49 -2.81 -13.31 21.24
N LEU A 50 -1.59 -13.85 21.20
CA LEU A 50 -0.64 -13.84 22.30
C LEU A 50 0.43 -12.77 22.02
N PRO A 51 0.30 -11.56 22.58
CA PRO A 51 1.25 -10.50 22.31
C PRO A 51 2.65 -10.83 22.86
N THR A 52 3.65 -10.68 22.03
CA THR A 52 5.07 -10.70 22.42
C THR A 52 5.64 -9.29 22.36
N THR A 53 6.82 -9.10 22.96
CA THR A 53 7.53 -7.82 22.93
C THR A 53 8.91 -8.03 22.33
N ALA A 54 9.17 -7.35 21.22
CA ALA A 54 10.50 -7.28 20.61
C ALA A 54 11.12 -5.91 20.89
N ARG A 55 12.34 -5.89 21.40
CA ARG A 55 13.09 -4.64 21.59
C ARG A 55 13.63 -4.14 20.26
N LEU A 56 13.53 -2.84 20.06
CA LEU A 56 14.19 -2.13 18.97
C LEU A 56 15.66 -1.89 19.35
N ARG A 57 16.54 -2.37 18.50
CA ARG A 57 17.99 -2.15 18.63
C ARG A 57 18.41 -1.05 17.68
N ARG A 58 19.09 -0.04 18.19
CA ARG A 58 19.66 1.02 17.36
C ARG A 58 20.72 0.44 16.42
N LEU A 59 20.65 0.83 15.16
CA LEU A 59 21.66 0.48 14.18
C LEU A 59 22.81 1.53 14.20
N PRO A 60 24.05 1.11 14.01
CA PRO A 60 25.16 2.03 13.93
C PRO A 60 24.99 2.96 12.73
N PRO A 61 25.28 4.27 12.89
CA PRO A 61 25.26 5.19 11.78
C PRO A 61 26.36 4.80 10.77
N LEU A 62 26.02 4.83 9.49
CA LEU A 62 27.00 4.62 8.44
C LEU A 62 27.22 5.95 7.70
N PRO A 63 28.48 6.41 7.59
CA PRO A 63 28.79 7.64 6.90
C PRO A 63 28.25 7.65 5.46
N GLY A 64 27.58 8.75 5.07
CA GLY A 64 27.06 8.96 3.72
C GLY A 64 25.73 8.25 3.38
N ALA A 65 25.10 7.53 4.31
CA ALA A 65 23.87 6.81 4.07
C ALA A 65 22.68 7.47 4.79
N THR A 66 22.09 8.50 4.20
CA THR A 66 20.92 9.21 4.72
C THR A 66 19.63 8.38 4.70
N GLU A 67 19.58 7.32 3.90
CA GLU A 67 18.37 6.52 3.67
C GLU A 67 18.29 5.22 4.49
N ARG A 68 19.14 5.04 5.51
CA ARG A 68 19.16 3.79 6.26
C ARG A 68 18.17 3.76 7.42
N PRO A 69 17.67 2.55 7.79
CA PRO A 69 16.93 2.35 9.02
C PRO A 69 17.74 2.81 10.24
N THR A 70 17.05 3.39 11.21
CA THR A 70 17.67 3.82 12.48
C THR A 70 17.64 2.74 13.56
N CYS A 71 16.62 1.87 13.52
CA CYS A 71 16.46 0.75 14.45
C CYS A 71 16.03 -0.52 13.73
N GLU A 72 16.29 -1.66 14.37
CA GLU A 72 15.75 -2.96 13.97
C GLU A 72 15.13 -3.69 15.16
N ALA A 73 14.09 -4.48 14.90
CA ALA A 73 13.55 -5.46 15.83
C ALA A 73 13.41 -6.81 15.13
N VAL A 74 13.53 -7.88 15.90
CA VAL A 74 13.29 -9.24 15.43
C VAL A 74 12.03 -9.75 16.10
N LEU A 75 11.01 -10.02 15.30
CA LEU A 75 9.79 -10.68 15.73
C LEU A 75 9.94 -12.18 15.54
N VAL A 76 9.58 -12.94 16.56
CA VAL A 76 9.48 -14.40 16.51
C VAL A 76 8.00 -14.73 16.33
N GLU A 77 7.69 -15.67 15.44
CA GLU A 77 6.33 -16.04 15.06
C GLU A 77 5.46 -14.81 14.74
N PRO A 78 5.85 -14.00 13.74
CA PRO A 78 5.21 -12.73 13.48
C PRO A 78 3.79 -12.92 13.00
N GLY A 79 2.84 -12.19 13.57
CA GLY A 79 1.50 -12.03 13.02
C GLY A 79 1.50 -10.93 11.95
N PHE A 80 1.50 -11.32 10.68
CA PHE A 80 1.42 -10.35 9.58
C PHE A 80 0.01 -9.76 9.47
N TRP A 81 -0.05 -8.51 9.03
CA TRP A 81 -1.32 -7.88 8.68
C TRP A 81 -1.85 -8.42 7.36
N SER A 82 -3.10 -8.81 7.34
CA SER A 82 -3.86 -9.14 6.14
C SER A 82 -5.32 -8.72 6.31
N PRO A 83 -6.13 -8.69 5.23
CA PRO A 83 -7.57 -8.42 5.33
C PRO A 83 -8.30 -9.39 6.27
N GLU A 84 -7.90 -10.64 6.31
CA GLU A 84 -8.49 -11.67 7.17
C GLU A 84 -8.05 -11.52 8.63
N LEU A 85 -6.80 -11.17 8.84
CA LEU A 85 -6.18 -11.01 10.17
C LEU A 85 -5.42 -9.68 10.24
N PRO A 86 -6.10 -8.56 10.53
CA PRO A 86 -5.48 -7.24 10.61
C PRO A 86 -4.65 -7.06 11.88
N ASN A 87 -3.58 -7.83 11.96
CA ASN A 87 -2.64 -7.85 13.07
C ASN A 87 -1.86 -6.53 13.15
N ARG A 88 -1.83 -5.91 14.32
CA ARG A 88 -1.09 -4.68 14.58
C ARG A 88 -0.18 -4.82 15.79
N TYR A 89 0.88 -4.04 15.79
CA TYR A 89 1.86 -3.94 16.86
C TYR A 89 1.85 -2.53 17.42
N GLN A 90 1.96 -2.41 18.74
CA GLN A 90 2.23 -1.16 19.40
C GLN A 90 3.72 -0.87 19.27
N LEU A 91 4.08 0.10 18.44
CA LEU A 91 5.43 0.66 18.37
C LEU A 91 5.54 1.74 19.44
N GLU A 92 6.50 1.60 20.34
CA GLU A 92 6.85 2.59 21.35
C GLU A 92 8.29 3.02 21.11
N LEU A 93 8.53 4.33 21.09
CA LEU A 93 9.85 4.93 20.89
C LEU A 93 10.08 6.05 21.89
N SER A 94 11.27 6.06 22.49
CA SER A 94 11.82 7.21 23.21
C SER A 94 12.83 7.89 22.30
N LEU A 95 12.60 9.15 21.98
CA LEU A 95 13.35 9.94 21.02
C LEU A 95 14.05 11.09 21.74
N ALA A 96 15.32 11.32 21.45
CA ALA A 96 16.01 12.53 21.88
C ALA A 96 16.07 13.54 20.73
N ASP A 97 15.70 14.78 21.01
CA ASP A 97 15.90 15.89 20.09
C ASP A 97 17.39 16.37 20.10
N ALA A 98 17.71 17.31 19.23
CA ALA A 98 19.07 17.87 19.15
C ALA A 98 19.54 18.58 20.44
N ALA A 99 18.60 18.98 21.30
CA ALA A 99 18.89 19.59 22.62
C ALA A 99 19.01 18.54 23.74
N GLY A 100 18.81 17.26 23.43
CA GLY A 100 18.88 16.15 24.40
C GLY A 100 17.60 15.93 25.20
N ASN A 101 16.50 16.63 24.88
CA ASN A 101 15.23 16.36 25.54
C ASN A 101 14.65 15.05 25.03
N VAL A 102 14.18 14.20 25.95
CA VAL A 102 13.59 12.90 25.60
C VAL A 102 12.08 13.00 25.58
N ALA A 103 11.47 12.59 24.48
CA ALA A 103 10.03 12.46 24.32
C ALA A 103 9.67 11.02 23.95
N SER A 104 8.56 10.52 24.50
CA SER A 104 8.03 9.21 24.12
C SER A 104 6.91 9.37 23.12
N THR A 105 6.92 8.52 22.10
CA THR A 105 5.84 8.42 21.11
C THR A 105 5.36 6.99 21.02
N SER A 106 4.09 6.82 20.70
CA SER A 106 3.45 5.52 20.58
C SER A 106 2.52 5.48 19.38
N ARG A 107 2.62 4.43 18.56
CA ARG A 107 1.83 4.25 17.34
C ARG A 107 1.48 2.78 17.12
N LEU A 108 0.27 2.53 16.61
CA LEU A 108 -0.09 1.22 16.06
C LEU A 108 0.46 1.12 14.63
N VAL A 109 1.18 0.05 14.35
CA VAL A 109 1.74 -0.26 13.03
C VAL A 109 1.38 -1.70 12.66
N GLY A 110 1.20 -1.97 11.39
CA GLY A 110 1.07 -3.34 10.90
C GLY A 110 2.26 -3.71 10.02
N ILE A 111 2.50 -5.00 9.89
CA ILE A 111 3.58 -5.56 9.09
C ILE A 111 2.92 -6.39 8.00
N CYS A 112 2.82 -5.85 6.80
CA CYS A 112 2.19 -6.49 5.66
C CYS A 112 3.25 -7.15 4.77
N ARG A 113 3.00 -8.37 4.29
CA ARG A 113 3.86 -9.08 3.31
C ARG A 113 3.21 -9.01 1.93
N LEU A 114 2.94 -7.80 1.45
CA LEU A 114 2.47 -7.58 0.10
C LEU A 114 3.68 -7.47 -0.86
N GLY A 115 3.57 -8.11 -2.00
CA GLY A 115 4.55 -8.05 -3.07
C GLY A 115 3.95 -8.59 -4.36
N HIS A 116 4.77 -8.74 -5.39
CA HIS A 116 4.35 -9.33 -6.65
C HIS A 116 5.37 -10.36 -7.15
N ARG A 117 4.89 -11.32 -7.91
CA ARG A 117 5.71 -12.34 -8.57
C ARG A 117 4.93 -12.95 -9.74
N ASP A 118 5.61 -13.18 -10.86
CA ASP A 118 5.05 -13.82 -12.05
C ASP A 118 3.75 -13.13 -12.54
N GLY A 119 3.76 -11.79 -12.60
CA GLY A 119 2.61 -10.99 -13.06
C GLY A 119 1.43 -10.94 -12.09
N ALA A 120 1.53 -11.48 -10.88
CA ALA A 120 0.46 -11.52 -9.89
C ALA A 120 0.88 -10.93 -8.55
N PHE A 121 -0.05 -10.29 -7.82
CA PHE A 121 0.19 -9.89 -6.45
C PHE A 121 0.18 -11.09 -5.51
N ARG A 122 0.99 -10.99 -4.48
CA ARG A 122 1.13 -11.96 -3.40
C ARG A 122 0.97 -11.26 -2.05
N LEU A 123 0.06 -11.80 -1.24
CA LEU A 123 -0.10 -11.38 0.14
C LEU A 123 0.23 -12.58 1.01
N ASP A 124 1.23 -12.44 1.86
CA ASP A 124 1.76 -13.53 2.68
C ASP A 124 2.10 -14.80 1.88
N GLY A 125 2.73 -14.61 0.70
CA GLY A 125 3.12 -15.66 -0.22
C GLY A 125 1.99 -16.26 -1.07
N ARG A 126 0.72 -16.00 -0.75
CA ARG A 126 -0.46 -16.49 -1.48
C ARG A 126 -0.85 -15.51 -2.59
N ARG A 127 -1.38 -16.02 -3.70
CA ARG A 127 -1.95 -15.18 -4.76
C ARG A 127 -3.07 -14.32 -4.17
N TYR A 128 -2.97 -13.01 -4.40
CA TYR A 128 -3.94 -12.02 -3.95
C TYR A 128 -4.47 -11.25 -5.16
N VAL A 129 -5.78 -11.25 -5.34
CA VAL A 129 -6.45 -10.55 -6.45
C VAL A 129 -7.41 -9.52 -5.83
N PRO A 130 -6.92 -8.31 -5.50
CA PRO A 130 -7.78 -7.29 -4.92
C PRO A 130 -8.86 -6.85 -5.91
N ARG A 131 -10.04 -6.59 -5.38
CA ARG A 131 -11.19 -6.06 -6.10
C ARG A 131 -11.54 -4.71 -5.50
N PHE A 132 -11.08 -3.69 -6.17
CA PHE A 132 -11.22 -2.33 -5.70
C PHE A 132 -12.56 -1.73 -6.13
N VAL A 133 -13.23 -1.10 -5.18
CA VAL A 133 -14.33 -0.17 -5.45
C VAL A 133 -13.80 1.25 -5.33
N ARG A 134 -13.99 2.02 -6.40
CA ARG A 134 -13.56 3.43 -6.43
C ARG A 134 -14.56 4.28 -5.67
N VAL A 135 -14.08 4.89 -4.59
CA VAL A 135 -14.86 5.78 -3.72
C VAL A 135 -14.37 7.21 -3.88
N ASP A 136 -15.30 8.13 -4.06
CA ASP A 136 -14.99 9.56 -4.19
C ASP A 136 -14.62 10.17 -2.83
N GLU A 137 -13.90 11.28 -2.88
CA GLU A 137 -13.55 12.12 -1.71
C GLU A 137 -12.95 11.37 -0.51
N THR A 138 -12.22 10.26 -0.74
CA THR A 138 -11.56 9.48 0.34
C THR A 138 -10.71 10.31 1.29
N SER A 139 -10.17 11.44 0.81
CA SER A 139 -9.35 12.39 1.59
C SER A 139 -10.16 13.21 2.61
N ARG A 140 -11.48 13.27 2.47
CA ARG A 140 -12.37 14.11 3.30
C ARG A 140 -13.21 13.32 4.28
N LEU A 141 -13.13 11.99 4.27
CA LEU A 141 -13.92 11.16 5.16
C LEU A 141 -13.52 11.41 6.62
N ASP A 142 -14.50 11.77 7.43
CA ASP A 142 -14.34 11.80 8.89
C ASP A 142 -14.38 10.38 9.49
N ALA A 143 -14.23 10.26 10.80
CA ALA A 143 -14.18 8.96 11.48
C ALA A 143 -15.47 8.13 11.29
N THR A 144 -16.63 8.76 11.24
CA THR A 144 -17.92 8.08 11.10
C THR A 144 -18.11 7.57 9.67
N ALA A 145 -17.89 8.43 8.68
CA ALA A 145 -17.97 8.06 7.26
C ALA A 145 -16.92 7.01 6.88
N ALA A 146 -15.68 7.17 7.38
CA ALA A 146 -14.62 6.20 7.17
C ALA A 146 -14.97 4.81 7.75
N ALA A 147 -15.51 4.75 8.97
CA ALA A 147 -15.93 3.50 9.57
C ALA A 147 -17.07 2.82 8.78
N ALA A 148 -18.03 3.60 8.26
CA ALA A 148 -19.13 3.09 7.44
C ALA A 148 -18.62 2.51 6.10
N VAL A 149 -17.73 3.24 5.40
CA VAL A 149 -17.10 2.77 4.16
C VAL A 149 -16.35 1.46 4.39
N VAL A 150 -15.54 1.42 5.44
CA VAL A 150 -14.73 0.24 5.76
C VAL A 150 -15.60 -0.96 6.14
N ALA A 151 -16.65 -0.76 6.94
CA ALA A 151 -17.58 -1.84 7.31
C ALA A 151 -18.24 -2.45 6.06
N THR A 152 -18.79 -1.59 5.17
CA THR A 152 -19.44 -2.04 3.94
C THR A 152 -18.45 -2.71 2.98
N ALA A 153 -17.23 -2.17 2.85
CA ALA A 153 -16.19 -2.77 2.00
C ALA A 153 -15.78 -4.16 2.51
N ARG A 154 -15.65 -4.31 3.83
CA ARG A 154 -15.33 -5.58 4.46
C ARG A 154 -16.43 -6.62 4.23
N GLU A 155 -17.71 -6.27 4.44
CA GLU A 155 -18.84 -7.15 4.19
C GLU A 155 -18.92 -7.60 2.73
N ALA A 156 -18.58 -6.70 1.79
CA ALA A 156 -18.53 -6.98 0.37
C ALA A 156 -17.27 -7.75 -0.08
N ALA A 157 -16.31 -8.02 0.81
CA ALA A 157 -14.96 -8.50 0.46
C ALA A 157 -14.31 -7.64 -0.64
N ALA A 158 -14.46 -6.31 -0.52
CA ALA A 158 -13.91 -5.32 -1.42
C ALA A 158 -12.70 -4.62 -0.80
N ALA A 159 -11.78 -4.20 -1.66
CA ALA A 159 -10.78 -3.19 -1.36
C ALA A 159 -11.33 -1.80 -1.77
N VAL A 160 -10.83 -0.73 -1.18
CA VAL A 160 -11.24 0.64 -1.49
C VAL A 160 -10.13 1.33 -2.28
N TRP A 161 -10.52 2.06 -3.32
CA TRP A 161 -9.62 2.84 -4.17
C TRP A 161 -10.11 4.28 -4.31
N GLY A 162 -9.24 5.24 -4.21
CA GLY A 162 -9.60 6.65 -4.35
C GLY A 162 -8.41 7.57 -4.41
N GLY A 163 -8.63 8.86 -4.15
CA GLY A 163 -7.54 9.80 -3.89
C GLY A 163 -6.75 9.42 -2.64
N VAL A 164 -5.85 10.29 -2.19
CA VAL A 164 -5.11 10.07 -0.93
C VAL A 164 -6.11 9.90 0.22
N PRO A 165 -6.13 8.74 0.91
CA PRO A 165 -7.11 8.50 1.96
C PRO A 165 -6.88 9.38 3.18
N SER A 166 -7.95 9.77 3.86
CA SER A 166 -7.84 10.47 5.15
C SER A 166 -7.21 9.58 6.23
N ALA A 167 -6.61 10.18 7.25
CA ALA A 167 -6.06 9.44 8.38
C ALA A 167 -7.13 8.56 9.05
N ALA A 168 -8.39 9.05 9.14
CA ALA A 168 -9.51 8.30 9.68
C ALA A 168 -9.83 7.04 8.85
N LEU A 169 -9.78 7.15 7.51
CA LEU A 169 -9.99 6.00 6.63
C LEU A 169 -8.86 4.97 6.77
N CYS A 170 -7.62 5.43 6.82
CA CYS A 170 -6.47 4.55 7.03
C CYS A 170 -6.55 3.81 8.38
N GLU A 171 -6.82 4.52 9.48
CA GLU A 171 -6.93 3.92 10.81
C GLU A 171 -8.07 2.89 10.92
N ALA A 172 -9.23 3.19 10.31
CA ALA A 172 -10.35 2.26 10.24
C ALA A 172 -10.00 1.01 9.42
N ALA A 173 -9.40 1.19 8.24
CA ALA A 173 -8.99 0.11 7.35
C ALA A 173 -7.89 -0.78 7.96
N ASP A 174 -6.92 -0.17 8.65
CA ASP A 174 -5.87 -0.90 9.41
C ASP A 174 -6.48 -1.79 10.49
N ALA A 175 -7.55 -1.32 11.14
CA ALA A 175 -8.20 -2.03 12.24
C ALA A 175 -9.11 -3.17 11.77
N GLU A 176 -9.78 -2.98 10.64
CA GLU A 176 -10.83 -3.87 10.16
C GLU A 176 -10.38 -4.79 9.02
N GLY A 177 -9.18 -4.58 8.46
CA GLY A 177 -8.65 -5.44 7.41
C GLY A 177 -9.20 -5.11 6.02
N VAL A 178 -9.31 -3.84 5.67
CA VAL A 178 -9.68 -3.43 4.31
C VAL A 178 -8.45 -2.89 3.58
N MET A 179 -8.11 -3.48 2.43
CA MET A 179 -7.00 -3.00 1.61
C MET A 179 -7.37 -1.68 0.92
N LEU A 180 -6.46 -0.73 0.91
CA LEU A 180 -6.62 0.57 0.28
C LEU A 180 -5.68 0.72 -0.92
N GLY A 181 -6.20 1.34 -1.99
CA GLY A 181 -5.45 1.89 -3.10
C GLY A 181 -5.59 3.41 -3.11
N ALA A 182 -4.48 4.13 -3.28
CA ALA A 182 -4.44 5.57 -3.34
C ALA A 182 -3.96 6.07 -4.70
N GLU A 183 -4.55 7.13 -5.20
CA GLU A 183 -4.06 7.85 -6.38
C GLU A 183 -3.38 9.14 -5.91
N LEU A 184 -2.10 9.31 -6.25
CA LEU A 184 -1.43 10.58 -5.95
C LEU A 184 -2.00 11.69 -6.84
N PRO A 185 -2.27 12.87 -6.27
CA PRO A 185 -2.72 14.02 -7.05
C PRO A 185 -1.67 14.41 -8.10
N THR A 186 -2.14 14.76 -9.29
CA THR A 186 -1.30 15.35 -10.32
C THR A 186 -0.78 16.71 -9.89
N GLY A 187 0.47 17.03 -10.24
CA GLY A 187 1.04 18.36 -9.97
C GLY A 187 1.64 18.54 -8.57
N LEU A 188 1.72 17.48 -7.75
CA LEU A 188 2.56 17.53 -6.55
C LEU A 188 4.03 17.65 -6.94
N ASP A 189 4.76 18.51 -6.24
CA ASP A 189 6.22 18.49 -6.36
C ASP A 189 6.81 17.22 -5.73
N GLN A 190 8.08 16.96 -6.04
CA GLN A 190 8.75 15.73 -5.61
C GLN A 190 8.77 15.54 -4.09
N GLN A 191 8.94 16.62 -3.32
CA GLN A 191 9.00 16.55 -1.86
C GLN A 191 7.61 16.30 -1.27
N ALA A 192 6.58 17.01 -1.74
CA ALA A 192 5.21 16.81 -1.31
C ALA A 192 4.72 15.39 -1.61
N ALA A 193 5.06 14.85 -2.79
CA ALA A 193 4.73 13.47 -3.14
C ALA A 193 5.45 12.46 -2.23
N ALA A 194 6.74 12.69 -1.93
CA ALA A 194 7.51 11.83 -1.00
C ALA A 194 6.91 11.87 0.41
N ASP A 195 6.45 13.02 0.87
CA ASP A 195 5.82 13.19 2.18
C ASP A 195 4.52 12.40 2.27
N VAL A 196 3.67 12.50 1.23
CA VAL A 196 2.42 11.70 1.15
C VAL A 196 2.73 10.19 1.14
N VAL A 197 3.69 9.75 0.34
CA VAL A 197 4.10 8.33 0.29
C VAL A 197 4.59 7.85 1.66
N ALA A 198 5.38 8.66 2.36
CA ALA A 198 5.88 8.33 3.69
C ALA A 198 4.76 8.27 4.74
N GLU A 199 3.77 9.15 4.67
CA GLU A 199 2.59 9.14 5.55
C GLU A 199 1.73 7.90 5.30
N LEU A 200 1.51 7.52 4.05
CA LEU A 200 0.74 6.34 3.68
C LEU A 200 1.45 5.03 4.07
N ALA A 201 2.78 5.00 3.97
CA ALA A 201 3.58 3.79 4.21
C ALA A 201 3.53 3.22 5.63
N VAL A 202 3.05 4.00 6.60
CA VAL A 202 2.90 3.53 7.98
C VAL A 202 1.60 2.75 8.20
N HIS A 203 0.68 2.82 7.23
CA HIS A 203 -0.61 2.15 7.26
C HIS A 203 -0.53 0.83 6.48
N PRO A 204 -0.60 -0.33 7.15
CA PRO A 204 -0.48 -1.63 6.48
C PRO A 204 -1.64 -1.91 5.52
N SER A 205 -2.78 -1.23 5.68
CA SER A 205 -3.92 -1.29 4.78
C SER A 205 -3.65 -0.61 3.44
N VAL A 206 -2.76 0.41 3.38
CA VAL A 206 -2.41 1.07 2.12
C VAL A 206 -1.41 0.22 1.36
N GLY A 207 -1.92 -0.69 0.54
CA GLY A 207 -1.10 -1.62 -0.23
C GLY A 207 -0.68 -1.12 -1.60
N PHE A 208 -1.41 -0.16 -2.18
CA PHE A 208 -1.24 0.27 -3.57
C PHE A 208 -1.27 1.79 -3.70
N VAL A 209 -0.30 2.34 -4.41
CA VAL A 209 -0.27 3.77 -4.74
C VAL A 209 -0.05 3.93 -6.23
N VAL A 210 -0.94 4.67 -6.89
CA VAL A 210 -0.86 4.97 -8.33
C VAL A 210 -0.33 6.36 -8.55
N LEU A 211 0.61 6.44 -9.44
CA LEU A 211 1.34 7.60 -9.87
C LEU A 211 0.95 7.96 -11.31
N ASP A 212 1.11 9.20 -11.67
CA ASP A 212 1.18 9.62 -13.06
C ASP A 212 2.63 9.64 -13.56
N ALA A 213 2.81 9.88 -14.86
CA ALA A 213 4.13 9.89 -15.49
C ALA A 213 5.06 10.98 -14.96
N THR A 214 4.53 12.05 -14.34
CA THR A 214 5.35 13.16 -13.81
C THR A 214 6.18 12.76 -12.60
N HIS A 215 5.76 11.69 -11.88
CA HIS A 215 6.43 11.20 -10.69
C HIS A 215 7.50 10.11 -10.94
N LEU A 216 7.64 9.63 -12.18
CA LEU A 216 8.53 8.51 -12.49
C LEU A 216 9.98 8.72 -12.06
N SER A 217 10.51 9.94 -12.23
CA SER A 217 11.88 10.27 -11.80
C SER A 217 12.12 10.17 -10.30
N SER A 218 11.05 10.18 -9.50
CA SER A 218 11.11 10.18 -8.03
C SER A 218 10.97 8.79 -7.41
N VAL A 219 10.49 7.81 -8.17
CA VAL A 219 10.16 6.45 -7.67
C VAL A 219 11.35 5.77 -6.99
N ALA A 220 12.55 5.93 -7.55
CA ALA A 220 13.76 5.35 -6.98
C ALA A 220 14.08 5.89 -5.57
N ALA A 221 13.83 7.18 -5.33
CA ALA A 221 14.05 7.83 -4.03
C ALA A 221 13.05 7.36 -2.97
N TRP A 222 11.88 6.85 -3.35
CA TRP A 222 10.85 6.40 -2.40
C TRP A 222 11.05 4.99 -1.88
N ARG A 223 12.00 4.22 -2.44
CA ARG A 223 12.29 2.83 -2.00
C ARG A 223 12.55 2.72 -0.50
N GLY A 224 13.20 3.72 0.08
CA GLY A 224 13.55 3.73 1.50
C GLY A 224 12.42 4.14 2.45
N VAL A 225 11.24 4.55 1.93
CA VAL A 225 10.11 5.05 2.74
C VAL A 225 8.79 4.33 2.47
N ARG A 226 8.62 3.73 1.29
CA ARG A 226 7.34 3.12 0.87
C ARG A 226 6.97 1.82 1.59
N GLY A 227 7.86 1.25 2.40
CA GLY A 227 7.62 -0.04 3.05
C GLY A 227 7.31 -1.15 2.05
N THR A 228 6.19 -1.86 2.24
CA THR A 228 5.70 -2.92 1.34
C THR A 228 4.63 -2.44 0.35
N MET A 229 4.32 -1.15 0.31
CA MET A 229 3.39 -0.59 -0.68
C MET A 229 3.88 -0.85 -2.10
N GLN A 230 2.96 -1.22 -2.97
CA GLN A 230 3.20 -1.39 -4.39
C GLN A 230 2.96 -0.06 -5.10
N LEU A 231 3.93 0.39 -5.89
CA LEU A 231 3.84 1.61 -6.69
C LEU A 231 3.46 1.27 -8.11
N GLY A 232 2.41 1.87 -8.62
CA GLY A 232 1.90 1.65 -9.97
C GLY A 232 1.87 2.91 -10.82
N LEU A 233 2.01 2.73 -12.12
CA LEU A 233 1.86 3.79 -13.10
C LEU A 233 0.46 3.74 -13.71
N ARG A 234 -0.20 4.90 -13.82
CA ARG A 234 -1.43 5.04 -14.60
C ARG A 234 -1.11 5.01 -16.10
N VAL A 235 -1.86 4.19 -16.82
CA VAL A 235 -1.72 4.01 -18.28
C VAL A 235 -3.09 4.02 -18.92
N ASP A 236 -3.24 4.69 -20.04
CA ASP A 236 -4.48 4.78 -20.78
C ASP A 236 -4.55 3.72 -21.90
N GLY A 237 -5.45 2.76 -21.76
CA GLY A 237 -5.91 1.82 -22.78
C GLY A 237 -4.93 0.81 -23.33
N SER A 238 -3.66 1.16 -23.55
CA SER A 238 -2.63 0.28 -24.11
C SER A 238 -1.60 -0.14 -23.08
N LEU A 239 -1.15 -1.40 -23.16
CA LEU A 239 -0.06 -1.88 -22.33
C LEU A 239 1.30 -1.52 -23.00
N PRO A 240 2.29 -1.06 -22.24
CA PRO A 240 3.63 -0.88 -22.76
C PRO A 240 4.22 -2.22 -23.19
N ALA A 241 4.97 -2.21 -24.29
CA ALA A 241 5.59 -3.42 -24.81
C ALA A 241 6.68 -3.94 -23.87
N ALA A 242 6.70 -5.26 -23.65
CA ALA A 242 7.63 -5.90 -22.71
C ALA A 242 9.12 -5.85 -23.15
N HIS A 243 9.42 -5.37 -24.36
CA HIS A 243 10.65 -5.76 -25.04
C HIS A 243 11.54 -4.65 -25.60
N THR A 244 11.26 -3.39 -25.40
CA THR A 244 12.18 -2.33 -25.83
C THR A 244 12.95 -1.79 -24.63
N GLY A 245 14.27 -1.95 -24.62
CA GLY A 245 15.12 -1.60 -23.48
C GLY A 245 15.01 -0.15 -22.99
N ALA A 246 14.55 0.79 -23.83
CA ALA A 246 14.29 2.17 -23.44
C ALA A 246 12.98 2.35 -22.65
N GLU A 247 11.94 1.58 -22.97
CA GLU A 247 10.65 1.62 -22.26
C GLU A 247 10.72 0.88 -20.91
N ALA A 248 11.52 -0.19 -20.83
CA ALA A 248 11.78 -0.88 -19.58
C ALA A 248 12.54 -0.01 -18.57
N ALA A 249 13.42 0.87 -19.01
CA ALA A 249 14.14 1.82 -18.16
C ALA A 249 13.20 2.85 -17.48
N GLY A 250 12.07 3.20 -18.14
CA GLY A 250 11.06 4.08 -17.57
C GLY A 250 10.17 3.44 -16.48
N LEU A 251 10.17 2.10 -16.39
CA LEU A 251 9.36 1.35 -15.43
C LEU A 251 10.14 0.89 -14.18
N GLU A 252 11.42 1.25 -14.11
CA GLU A 252 12.28 0.81 -13.01
C GLU A 252 11.79 1.34 -11.66
N GLY A 253 11.57 0.42 -10.73
CA GLY A 253 11.08 0.74 -9.38
C GLY A 253 9.56 0.74 -9.23
N LEU A 254 8.81 0.59 -10.33
CA LEU A 254 7.38 0.33 -10.30
C LEU A 254 7.10 -1.16 -10.06
N ASP A 255 5.96 -1.43 -9.47
CA ASP A 255 5.52 -2.78 -9.12
C ASP A 255 4.29 -3.22 -9.94
N PHE A 256 3.54 -2.29 -10.56
CA PHE A 256 2.37 -2.61 -11.38
C PHE A 256 1.99 -1.49 -12.35
N LEU A 257 1.05 -1.80 -13.24
CA LEU A 257 0.41 -0.85 -14.14
C LEU A 257 -1.09 -0.75 -13.80
N ALA A 258 -1.61 0.46 -13.65
CA ALA A 258 -3.03 0.73 -13.49
C ALA A 258 -3.57 1.18 -14.85
N VAL A 259 -4.27 0.29 -15.56
CA VAL A 259 -4.67 0.51 -16.96
C VAL A 259 -6.15 0.80 -17.04
N SER A 260 -6.48 2.02 -17.48
CA SER A 260 -7.86 2.41 -17.78
C SER A 260 -8.32 1.75 -19.08
N VAL A 261 -9.39 0.96 -19.01
CA VAL A 261 -9.99 0.32 -20.20
C VAL A 261 -11.16 1.12 -20.72
N PRO A 262 -11.39 1.16 -22.04
CA PRO A 262 -12.54 1.86 -22.59
C PRO A 262 -13.85 1.13 -22.27
N ALA A 263 -14.96 1.89 -22.15
CA ALA A 263 -16.28 1.37 -21.82
C ALA A 263 -16.83 0.34 -22.83
N ALA A 264 -16.33 0.33 -24.04
CA ALA A 264 -16.87 -0.46 -25.16
C ALA A 264 -16.26 -1.86 -25.32
N GLY A 265 -15.51 -2.38 -24.37
CA GLY A 265 -15.06 -3.78 -24.37
C GLY A 265 -14.00 -4.16 -25.42
N SER A 266 -13.50 -3.22 -26.22
CA SER A 266 -12.39 -3.49 -27.16
C SER A 266 -11.07 -3.12 -26.50
N LEU A 267 -10.33 -4.12 -26.06
CA LEU A 267 -8.98 -3.91 -25.58
C LEU A 267 -8.02 -3.70 -26.76
N HIS A 268 -6.98 -2.91 -26.53
CA HIS A 268 -5.91 -2.71 -27.49
C HIS A 268 -5.17 -4.03 -27.77
N GLU A 269 -4.64 -4.19 -28.98
CA GLU A 269 -3.93 -5.42 -29.38
C GLU A 269 -2.70 -5.76 -28.48
N SER A 270 -2.10 -4.74 -27.85
CA SER A 270 -1.01 -4.94 -26.87
C SER A 270 -1.35 -5.88 -25.72
N TRP A 271 -2.66 -6.06 -25.42
CA TRP A 271 -3.14 -7.00 -24.39
C TRP A 271 -2.96 -8.47 -24.76
N ARG A 272 -2.61 -8.78 -26.01
CA ARG A 272 -2.29 -10.14 -26.44
C ARG A 272 -0.93 -10.63 -25.93
N GLN A 273 -0.07 -9.70 -25.48
CA GLN A 273 1.26 -10.03 -24.97
C GLN A 273 1.31 -9.84 -23.45
N PRO A 274 2.10 -10.66 -22.72
CA PRO A 274 2.28 -10.48 -21.30
C PRO A 274 2.94 -9.12 -21.02
N PRO A 275 2.36 -8.32 -20.12
CA PRO A 275 2.97 -7.08 -19.68
C PRO A 275 4.23 -7.34 -18.84
N PRO A 276 5.15 -6.36 -18.75
CA PRO A 276 6.36 -6.49 -17.92
C PRO A 276 6.07 -6.49 -16.42
N LEU A 277 4.91 -5.95 -16.01
CA LEU A 277 4.48 -5.80 -14.62
C LEU A 277 3.05 -6.31 -14.43
N PRO A 278 2.63 -6.65 -13.20
CA PRO A 278 1.23 -6.91 -12.88
C PRO A 278 0.31 -5.79 -13.35
N VAL A 279 -0.88 -6.13 -13.80
CA VAL A 279 -1.87 -5.16 -14.31
C VAL A 279 -3.07 -5.09 -13.37
N VAL A 280 -3.40 -3.89 -12.94
CA VAL A 280 -4.69 -3.53 -12.34
C VAL A 280 -5.56 -2.94 -13.44
N VAL A 281 -6.66 -3.59 -13.76
CA VAL A 281 -7.61 -3.10 -14.77
C VAL A 281 -8.59 -2.13 -14.11
N CYS A 282 -8.60 -0.90 -14.60
CA CYS A 282 -9.48 0.16 -14.12
C CYS A 282 -10.65 0.38 -15.07
N SER A 283 -11.86 0.27 -14.56
CA SER A 283 -13.09 0.61 -15.29
C SER A 283 -13.18 2.11 -15.55
N PRO A 284 -13.78 2.56 -16.66
CA PRO A 284 -14.07 3.96 -16.91
C PRO A 284 -15.25 4.50 -16.08
N LEU A 285 -15.91 3.65 -15.31
CA LEU A 285 -17.02 4.08 -14.45
C LEU A 285 -16.56 5.13 -13.43
N PRO A 286 -17.37 6.16 -13.16
CA PRO A 286 -17.03 7.15 -12.17
C PRO A 286 -16.97 6.54 -10.77
N PRO A 287 -16.17 7.12 -9.84
CA PRO A 287 -16.18 6.73 -8.44
C PRO A 287 -17.59 6.83 -7.84
N VAL A 288 -17.86 6.09 -6.79
CA VAL A 288 -19.13 6.18 -6.04
C VAL A 288 -18.94 7.06 -4.80
N ALA A 289 -20.02 7.76 -4.42
CA ALA A 289 -20.08 8.44 -3.14
C ALA A 289 -19.95 7.41 -1.99
N ALA A 290 -19.46 7.85 -0.84
CA ALA A 290 -19.15 6.95 0.29
C ALA A 290 -20.35 6.18 0.85
N ASP A 291 -21.58 6.66 0.56
CA ASP A 291 -22.85 6.10 1.03
C ASP A 291 -23.54 5.16 0.02
N VAL A 292 -23.00 5.03 -1.20
CA VAL A 292 -23.64 4.27 -2.29
C VAL A 292 -22.90 2.94 -2.51
N THR A 293 -23.61 1.85 -2.24
CA THR A 293 -23.55 0.54 -2.90
C THR A 293 -22.16 -0.02 -3.28
N ILE A 294 -21.20 0.03 -2.34
CA ILE A 294 -19.92 -0.70 -2.47
C ILE A 294 -20.19 -2.16 -2.89
N VAL A 295 -21.25 -2.77 -2.38
CA VAL A 295 -21.65 -4.13 -2.71
C VAL A 295 -21.99 -4.30 -4.20
N GLU A 296 -22.72 -3.36 -4.79
CA GLU A 296 -23.06 -3.41 -6.22
C GLU A 296 -21.83 -3.19 -7.09
N ARG A 297 -21.01 -2.19 -6.75
CA ARG A 297 -19.75 -1.94 -7.45
C ARG A 297 -18.77 -3.10 -7.34
N ARG A 298 -18.75 -3.77 -6.20
CA ARG A 298 -17.94 -4.98 -6.04
C ARG A 298 -18.32 -6.08 -7.04
N ARG A 299 -19.60 -6.21 -7.36
CA ARG A 299 -20.10 -7.12 -8.41
C ARG A 299 -19.65 -6.70 -9.81
N GLU A 300 -19.51 -5.40 -10.07
CA GLU A 300 -18.97 -4.92 -11.35
C GLU A 300 -17.51 -5.34 -11.56
N CYS A 301 -16.71 -5.49 -10.50
CA CYS A 301 -15.37 -6.07 -10.62
C CYS A 301 -15.41 -7.50 -11.19
N ASP A 302 -16.38 -8.31 -10.76
CA ASP A 302 -16.51 -9.70 -11.25
C ASP A 302 -16.98 -9.72 -12.71
N ARG A 303 -17.87 -8.79 -13.11
CA ARG A 303 -18.26 -8.61 -14.52
C ARG A 303 -17.07 -8.16 -15.36
N LEU A 304 -16.33 -7.15 -14.92
CA LEU A 304 -15.13 -6.67 -15.61
C LEU A 304 -14.10 -7.80 -15.78
N GLN A 305 -13.91 -8.62 -14.76
CA GLN A 305 -13.05 -9.80 -14.85
C GLN A 305 -13.53 -10.78 -15.90
N ALA A 306 -14.83 -11.08 -15.94
CA ALA A 306 -15.42 -12.01 -16.90
C ALA A 306 -15.30 -11.48 -18.34
N ASP A 307 -15.55 -10.21 -18.57
CA ASP A 307 -15.47 -9.55 -19.88
C ASP A 307 -14.03 -9.58 -20.40
N ILE A 308 -13.05 -9.23 -19.56
CA ILE A 308 -11.64 -9.30 -19.93
C ILE A 308 -11.21 -10.76 -20.23
N ALA A 309 -11.61 -11.71 -19.40
CA ALA A 309 -11.31 -13.12 -19.62
C ALA A 309 -11.91 -13.64 -20.94
N ALA A 310 -13.14 -13.25 -21.25
CA ALA A 310 -13.80 -13.60 -22.51
C ALA A 310 -13.08 -13.00 -23.71
N TRP A 311 -12.67 -11.73 -23.63
CA TRP A 311 -11.90 -11.08 -24.69
C TRP A 311 -10.54 -11.77 -24.92
N LEU A 312 -9.81 -12.05 -23.85
CA LEU A 312 -8.51 -12.76 -23.91
C LEU A 312 -8.67 -14.16 -24.51
N ALA A 313 -9.72 -14.88 -24.14
CA ALA A 313 -10.01 -16.22 -24.69
C ALA A 313 -10.29 -16.17 -26.19
N THR A 314 -11.02 -15.15 -26.68
CA THR A 314 -11.36 -14.98 -28.08
C THR A 314 -10.17 -14.53 -28.93
N ASN A 315 -9.24 -13.76 -28.33
CA ASN A 315 -8.11 -13.16 -29.02
C ASN A 315 -6.77 -13.89 -28.86
N GLY A 316 -6.79 -15.18 -28.54
CA GLY A 316 -5.62 -16.05 -28.59
C GLY A 316 -5.09 -16.53 -27.22
N ARG A 317 -5.86 -16.35 -26.14
CA ARG A 317 -5.55 -16.82 -24.77
C ARG A 317 -4.09 -16.53 -24.38
N PRO A 318 -3.74 -15.29 -24.08
CA PRO A 318 -2.39 -15.00 -23.61
C PRO A 318 -2.10 -15.77 -22.32
N ALA A 319 -0.84 -16.10 -22.09
CA ALA A 319 -0.39 -16.82 -20.90
C ALA A 319 -0.38 -15.96 -19.63
N TRP A 320 -1.18 -14.88 -19.58
CA TRP A 320 -1.25 -13.97 -18.45
C TRP A 320 -2.69 -13.54 -18.13
N GLU A 321 -2.90 -13.10 -16.91
CA GLU A 321 -4.18 -12.58 -16.42
C GLU A 321 -3.95 -11.29 -15.63
N PRO A 322 -4.91 -10.35 -15.64
CA PRO A 322 -4.84 -9.19 -14.75
C PRO A 322 -4.67 -9.58 -13.28
N ALA A 323 -3.87 -8.79 -12.57
CA ALA A 323 -3.55 -9.04 -11.17
C ALA A 323 -4.61 -8.48 -10.21
N ALA A 324 -5.40 -7.47 -10.66
CA ALA A 324 -6.48 -6.84 -9.90
C ALA A 324 -7.46 -6.11 -10.80
N TYR A 325 -8.61 -5.71 -10.23
CA TYR A 325 -9.69 -4.98 -10.90
C TYR A 325 -10.15 -3.80 -10.03
N ALA A 326 -10.41 -2.65 -10.65
CA ALA A 326 -10.92 -1.44 -10.00
C ALA A 326 -12.13 -0.87 -10.76
N VAL A 327 -13.27 -0.64 -10.10
CA VAL A 327 -14.52 -0.13 -10.67
C VAL A 327 -15.10 1.02 -9.85
#